data_4ae3278fd6eb024e4c8c47eea6022ee4
#
_entry.id   4ae3278fd6eb024e4c8c47eea6022ee4
#
_cell.length_a   1.000
_cell.length_b   1.000
_cell.length_c   1.000
_cell.angle_alpha   90.00
_cell.angle_beta   90.00
_cell.angle_gamma   90.00
#
_symmetry.space_group_name_H-M   'P 1'
#
loop_
_entity.id
_entity.type
_entity.pdbx_description
1 polymer ?
#
loop_
_entity_poly.entity_id
_entity_poly.type
_entity_poly.pdbx_seq_one_letter_code
_entity_poly.pdbx_strand_id
1 'polypeptide(L)'
;MKKKKKRIKKPKAITYPAELARGDYFKCPIWFADAPEFEKKLNDASDKYIEEAKKTLKPAIDKRNKKFGDKGDMGHVFHSTTLVGDPNFKELQDYIGATSHNLLVEMGFDMSGHQLFTTEMWVQEFAKKGGGH
;
A
#
# COMPACT_ATOMS: atom_id res chain seq x y z
N MET A 1 -29.52 43.66 37.83
CA MET A 1 -28.79 42.41 38.20
C MET A 1 -27.63 42.19 37.24
N LYS A 2 -26.38 42.28 37.68
CA LYS A 2 -25.18 42.05 36.85
C LYS A 2 -24.85 40.55 36.83
N LYS A 3 -24.97 39.90 35.67
CA LYS A 3 -24.58 38.50 35.51
C LYS A 3 -23.06 38.35 35.65
N LYS A 4 -22.60 37.67 36.71
CA LYS A 4 -21.19 37.32 36.88
C LYS A 4 -20.78 36.35 35.77
N LYS A 5 -19.87 36.77 34.87
CA LYS A 5 -19.24 35.93 33.85
C LYS A 5 -18.40 34.84 34.57
N LYS A 6 -18.78 33.56 34.43
CA LYS A 6 -17.98 32.43 34.92
C LYS A 6 -16.63 32.47 34.19
N ARG A 7 -15.54 32.64 34.91
CA ARG A 7 -14.18 32.48 34.39
C ARG A 7 -13.97 31.04 33.99
N ILE A 8 -13.81 30.77 32.69
CA ILE A 8 -13.40 29.45 32.19
C ILE A 8 -11.96 29.24 32.68
N LYS A 9 -11.74 28.23 33.50
CA LYS A 9 -10.39 27.84 33.92
C LYS A 9 -9.64 27.32 32.67
N LYS A 10 -8.49 27.94 32.37
CA LYS A 10 -7.60 27.41 31.34
C LYS A 10 -7.19 25.97 31.70
N PRO A 11 -7.18 25.03 30.74
CA PRO A 11 -6.69 23.68 31.01
C PRO A 11 -5.26 23.76 31.54
N LYS A 12 -4.93 22.91 32.53
CA LYS A 12 -3.55 22.80 33.00
C LYS A 12 -2.67 22.33 31.86
N ALA A 13 -1.54 23.00 31.64
CA ALA A 13 -0.55 22.52 30.69
C ALA A 13 -0.10 21.11 31.08
N ILE A 14 -0.11 20.19 30.10
CA ILE A 14 0.43 18.84 30.28
C ILE A 14 1.97 19.02 30.26
N THR A 15 2.61 18.72 31.38
CA THR A 15 4.08 18.69 31.46
C THR A 15 4.53 17.30 31.03
N TYR A 16 5.29 17.24 29.96
CA TYR A 16 5.97 16.02 29.55
C TYR A 16 7.28 15.88 30.32
N PRO A 17 7.83 14.66 30.48
CA PRO A 17 9.14 14.45 31.06
C PRO A 17 10.19 15.30 30.31
N ALA A 18 11.14 15.86 31.04
CA ALA A 18 12.21 16.70 30.46
C ALA A 18 13.14 15.93 29.52
N GLU A 19 13.24 14.62 29.70
CA GLU A 19 14.03 13.72 28.87
C GLU A 19 13.15 12.58 28.35
N LEU A 20 13.13 12.41 27.03
CA LEU A 20 12.57 11.26 26.36
C LEU A 20 13.69 10.27 26.10
N ALA A 21 13.65 9.12 26.77
CA ALA A 21 14.53 8.02 26.44
C ALA A 21 14.05 7.36 25.14
N ARG A 22 14.91 7.30 24.13
CA ARG A 22 14.69 6.52 22.92
C ARG A 22 15.12 5.07 23.17
N GLY A 23 14.19 4.16 23.09
CA GLY A 23 14.48 2.73 23.03
C GLY A 23 14.22 2.21 21.62
N ASP A 24 15.25 1.70 20.96
CA ASP A 24 15.10 1.01 19.68
C ASP A 24 14.76 -0.46 19.97
N TYR A 25 13.48 -0.74 20.21
CA TYR A 25 13.02 -2.08 20.55
C TYR A 25 12.84 -3.00 19.33
N PHE A 26 12.76 -2.42 18.12
CA PHE A 26 12.52 -3.17 16.89
C PHE A 26 13.52 -2.74 15.82
N LYS A 27 14.23 -3.70 15.27
CA LYS A 27 14.90 -3.54 13.99
C LYS A 27 13.89 -3.97 12.92
N CYS A 28 13.56 -3.06 12.00
CA CYS A 28 12.78 -3.39 10.81
C CYS A 28 13.77 -3.60 9.66
N PRO A 29 14.24 -4.81 9.42
CA PRO A 29 15.10 -5.08 8.28
C PRO A 29 14.29 -4.93 7.00
N ILE A 30 14.94 -4.43 5.95
CA ILE A 30 14.38 -4.35 4.60
C ILE A 30 15.26 -5.21 3.73
N TRP A 31 14.66 -6.18 3.05
CA TRP A 31 15.34 -7.00 2.06
C TRP A 31 14.91 -6.54 0.67
N PHE A 32 15.83 -6.50 -0.22
CA PHE A 32 15.59 -6.22 -1.62
C PHE A 32 16.47 -7.12 -2.48
N ALA A 33 15.95 -7.49 -3.63
CA ALA A 33 16.68 -8.29 -4.61
C ALA A 33 16.22 -7.89 -6.01
N ASP A 34 17.14 -7.95 -6.95
CA ASP A 34 16.81 -7.89 -8.36
C ASP A 34 16.26 -9.26 -8.79
N ALA A 35 15.17 -9.26 -9.53
CA ALA A 35 14.53 -10.46 -10.04
C ALA A 35 14.26 -10.33 -11.56
N PRO A 36 15.32 -10.20 -12.39
CA PRO A 36 15.17 -9.91 -13.82
C PRO A 36 14.45 -11.03 -14.60
N GLU A 37 14.43 -12.24 -14.08
CA GLU A 37 13.71 -13.37 -14.65
C GLU A 37 12.20 -13.15 -14.70
N PHE A 38 11.66 -12.33 -13.83
CA PHE A 38 10.24 -11.99 -13.81
C PHE A 38 9.89 -10.78 -14.67
N GLU A 39 10.86 -9.90 -14.94
CA GLU A 39 10.63 -8.57 -15.47
C GLU A 39 9.78 -8.59 -16.75
N LYS A 40 10.22 -9.30 -17.79
CA LYS A 40 9.53 -9.30 -19.08
C LYS A 40 8.10 -9.84 -18.94
N LYS A 41 7.94 -10.99 -18.29
CA LYS A 41 6.64 -11.66 -18.15
C LYS A 41 5.65 -10.80 -17.35
N LEU A 42 6.13 -10.17 -16.29
CA LEU A 42 5.30 -9.33 -15.44
C LEU A 42 4.92 -8.03 -16.13
N ASN A 43 5.82 -7.40 -16.87
CA ASN A 43 5.53 -6.19 -17.64
C ASN A 43 4.47 -6.47 -18.71
N ASP A 44 4.68 -7.52 -19.53
CA ASP A 44 3.72 -7.90 -20.56
C ASP A 44 2.32 -8.20 -19.98
N ALA A 45 2.24 -8.88 -18.83
CA ALA A 45 0.99 -9.18 -18.16
C ALA A 45 0.37 -7.93 -17.51
N SER A 46 1.19 -7.08 -16.88
CA SER A 46 0.76 -5.86 -16.23
C SER A 46 0.12 -4.89 -17.22
N ASP A 47 0.74 -4.68 -18.37
CA ASP A 47 0.21 -3.82 -19.43
C ASP A 47 -1.17 -4.28 -19.89
N LYS A 48 -1.34 -5.59 -20.09
CA LYS A 48 -2.62 -6.18 -20.45
C LYS A 48 -3.70 -5.89 -19.40
N TYR A 49 -3.41 -6.13 -18.13
CA TYR A 49 -4.38 -5.91 -17.04
C TYR A 49 -4.70 -4.44 -16.83
N ILE A 50 -3.73 -3.55 -17.02
CA ILE A 50 -3.99 -2.11 -16.97
C ILE A 50 -4.89 -1.67 -18.14
N GLU A 51 -4.68 -2.17 -19.35
CA GLU A 51 -5.56 -1.87 -20.48
C GLU A 51 -6.99 -2.41 -20.27
N GLU A 52 -7.15 -3.57 -19.66
CA GLU A 52 -8.46 -4.10 -19.26
C GLU A 52 -9.12 -3.22 -18.19
N ALA A 53 -8.36 -2.78 -17.19
CA ALA A 53 -8.83 -1.88 -16.14
C ALA A 53 -9.27 -0.52 -16.72
N LYS A 54 -8.51 0.03 -17.66
CA LYS A 54 -8.86 1.28 -18.36
C LYS A 54 -10.21 1.18 -19.05
N LYS A 55 -10.46 0.08 -19.78
CA LYS A 55 -11.75 -0.14 -20.45
C LYS A 55 -12.92 -0.12 -19.47
N THR A 56 -12.74 -0.71 -18.28
CA THR A 56 -13.79 -0.84 -17.28
C THR A 56 -13.97 0.44 -16.47
N LEU A 57 -12.88 1.06 -16.04
CA LEU A 57 -12.92 2.18 -15.08
C LEU A 57 -13.04 3.54 -15.75
N LYS A 58 -12.54 3.71 -16.98
CA LYS A 58 -12.54 4.99 -17.68
C LYS A 58 -13.92 5.64 -17.77
N PRO A 59 -15.02 4.93 -18.13
CA PRO A 59 -16.34 5.55 -18.19
C PRO A 59 -16.80 6.14 -16.86
N ALA A 60 -16.49 5.48 -15.74
CA ALA A 60 -16.84 5.95 -14.41
C ALA A 60 -16.00 7.19 -14.02
N ILE A 61 -14.72 7.18 -14.35
CA ILE A 61 -13.80 8.30 -14.13
C ILE A 61 -14.25 9.51 -14.97
N ASP A 62 -14.54 9.33 -16.24
CA ASP A 62 -15.00 10.39 -17.14
C ASP A 62 -16.32 11.00 -16.64
N LYS A 63 -17.26 10.18 -16.19
CA LYS A 63 -18.51 10.65 -15.57
C LYS A 63 -18.27 11.48 -14.31
N ARG A 64 -17.36 11.04 -13.46
CA ARG A 64 -16.94 11.76 -12.26
C ARG A 64 -16.32 13.09 -12.62
N ASN A 65 -15.35 13.11 -13.53
CA ASN A 65 -14.63 14.29 -13.95
C ASN A 65 -15.56 15.32 -14.62
N LYS A 66 -16.52 14.87 -15.38
CA LYS A 66 -17.58 15.74 -15.94
C LYS A 66 -18.40 16.42 -14.84
N LYS A 67 -18.64 15.75 -13.72
CA LYS A 67 -19.46 16.30 -12.61
C LYS A 67 -18.68 17.23 -11.69
N PHE A 68 -17.42 16.90 -11.39
CA PHE A 68 -16.63 17.57 -10.36
C PHE A 68 -15.41 18.33 -10.91
N GLY A 69 -15.24 18.34 -12.22
CA GLY A 69 -14.06 18.86 -12.89
C GLY A 69 -12.88 17.88 -12.84
N ASP A 70 -12.02 18.00 -13.84
CA ASP A 70 -10.74 17.30 -13.85
C ASP A 70 -9.78 18.01 -12.88
N LYS A 71 -9.35 17.31 -11.85
CA LYS A 71 -8.35 17.80 -10.90
C LYS A 71 -6.94 17.38 -11.32
N GLY A 72 -6.70 17.34 -12.60
CA GLY A 72 -5.46 16.90 -13.20
C GLY A 72 -5.32 15.38 -13.13
N ASP A 73 -4.09 14.91 -13.18
CA ASP A 73 -3.77 13.49 -13.28
C ASP A 73 -4.21 12.64 -12.08
N MET A 74 -4.57 13.26 -10.96
CA MET A 74 -5.02 12.53 -9.76
C MET A 74 -6.34 11.77 -9.94
N GLY A 75 -7.07 12.03 -11.02
CA GLY A 75 -8.29 11.32 -11.35
C GLY A 75 -8.09 10.05 -12.19
N HIS A 76 -6.86 9.74 -12.58
CA HIS A 76 -6.53 8.68 -13.52
C HIS A 76 -5.61 7.62 -12.90
N VAL A 77 -6.08 7.01 -11.82
CA VAL A 77 -5.43 5.84 -11.24
C VAL A 77 -6.20 4.61 -11.69
N PHE A 78 -5.52 3.72 -12.40
CA PHE A 78 -6.10 2.46 -12.86
C PHE A 78 -5.45 1.31 -12.10
N HIS A 79 -6.26 0.39 -11.64
CA HIS A 79 -5.78 -0.83 -11.00
C HIS A 79 -6.55 -2.04 -11.53
N SER A 80 -5.88 -3.16 -11.61
CA SER A 80 -6.50 -4.43 -11.98
C SER A 80 -7.46 -4.93 -10.89
N THR A 81 -8.24 -5.93 -11.21
CA THR A 81 -8.82 -6.82 -10.21
C THR A 81 -7.72 -7.60 -9.49
N THR A 82 -8.08 -8.39 -8.47
CA THR A 82 -7.10 -9.22 -7.77
C THR A 82 -6.41 -10.19 -8.74
N LEU A 83 -5.10 -10.30 -8.59
CA LEU A 83 -4.24 -11.22 -9.34
C LEU A 83 -3.78 -12.40 -8.48
N VAL A 84 -4.34 -12.55 -7.28
CA VAL A 84 -4.09 -13.73 -6.44
C VAL A 84 -4.58 -14.97 -7.17
N GLY A 85 -3.67 -15.91 -7.39
CA GLY A 85 -3.95 -17.13 -8.15
C GLY A 85 -3.90 -16.97 -9.68
N ASP A 86 -3.58 -15.77 -10.19
CA ASP A 86 -3.38 -15.59 -11.62
C ASP A 86 -2.15 -16.33 -12.12
N PRO A 87 -2.26 -17.13 -13.22
CA PRO A 87 -1.15 -17.95 -13.72
C PRO A 87 0.09 -17.17 -14.13
N ASN A 88 -0.06 -15.91 -14.58
CA ASN A 88 1.07 -15.06 -14.97
C ASN A 88 1.88 -14.59 -13.78
N PHE A 89 1.24 -14.49 -12.61
CA PHE A 89 1.86 -14.02 -11.36
C PHE A 89 2.17 -15.16 -10.39
N LYS A 90 1.82 -16.40 -10.73
CA LYS A 90 2.01 -17.54 -9.82
C LYS A 90 3.48 -17.72 -9.41
N GLU A 91 4.40 -17.67 -10.35
CA GLU A 91 5.83 -17.83 -10.06
C GLU A 91 6.34 -16.75 -9.10
N LEU A 92 5.91 -15.50 -9.28
CA LEU A 92 6.25 -14.40 -8.38
C LEU A 92 5.63 -14.63 -6.99
N GLN A 93 4.37 -15.06 -6.92
CA GLN A 93 3.70 -15.37 -5.66
C GLN A 93 4.43 -16.49 -4.90
N ASP A 94 4.79 -17.56 -5.59
CA ASP A 94 5.53 -18.68 -5.01
C ASP A 94 6.91 -18.22 -4.51
N TYR A 95 7.62 -17.42 -5.30
CA TYR A 95 8.91 -16.84 -4.92
C TYR A 95 8.81 -15.96 -3.67
N ILE A 96 7.85 -15.02 -3.65
CA ILE A 96 7.62 -14.14 -2.50
C ILE A 96 7.27 -14.97 -1.26
N GLY A 97 6.37 -15.95 -1.40
CA GLY A 97 5.96 -16.81 -0.29
C GLY A 97 7.12 -17.60 0.30
N ALA A 98 7.90 -18.28 -0.56
CA ALA A 98 9.06 -19.05 -0.13
C ALA A 98 10.14 -18.18 0.52
N THR A 99 10.46 -17.04 -0.11
CA THR A 99 11.46 -16.11 0.41
C THR A 99 11.02 -15.52 1.74
N SER A 100 9.78 -15.08 1.85
CA SER A 100 9.24 -14.54 3.12
C SER A 100 9.25 -15.57 4.23
N HIS A 101 8.89 -16.83 3.93
CA HIS A 101 8.97 -17.91 4.91
C HIS A 101 10.40 -18.10 5.42
N ASN A 102 11.37 -18.19 4.51
CA ASN A 102 12.77 -18.40 4.87
C ASN A 102 13.32 -17.22 5.70
N LEU A 103 12.99 -15.98 5.34
CA LEU A 103 13.39 -14.80 6.08
C LEU A 103 12.80 -14.75 7.50
N LEU A 104 11.55 -15.17 7.67
CA LEU A 104 10.93 -15.28 8.99
C LEU A 104 11.65 -16.32 9.85
N VAL A 105 11.99 -17.49 9.28
CA VAL A 105 12.79 -18.50 9.98
C VAL A 105 14.16 -17.96 10.36
N GLU A 106 14.85 -17.27 9.45
CA GLU A 106 16.15 -16.65 9.71
C GLU A 106 16.08 -15.59 10.83
N MET A 107 14.98 -14.88 10.92
CA MET A 107 14.72 -13.93 12.01
C MET A 107 14.38 -14.58 13.34
N GLY A 108 14.29 -15.91 13.39
CA GLY A 108 14.02 -16.68 14.60
C GLY A 108 12.53 -16.95 14.89
N PHE A 109 11.64 -16.70 13.94
CA PHE A 109 10.23 -17.07 14.10
C PHE A 109 10.08 -18.59 13.91
N ASP A 110 9.30 -19.20 14.79
CA ASP A 110 8.87 -20.59 14.61
C ASP A 110 7.73 -20.64 13.59
N MET A 111 8.07 -21.07 12.39
CA MET A 111 7.13 -21.21 11.29
C MET A 111 6.48 -22.60 11.20
N SER A 112 6.78 -23.51 12.16
CA SER A 112 6.17 -24.84 12.21
C SER A 112 4.64 -24.72 12.36
N GLY A 113 3.92 -25.33 11.45
CA GLY A 113 2.44 -25.28 11.45
C GLY A 113 1.84 -23.96 10.93
N HIS A 114 2.66 -23.02 10.44
CA HIS A 114 2.20 -21.78 9.84
C HIS A 114 2.33 -21.81 8.32
N GLN A 115 1.40 -21.17 7.65
CA GLN A 115 1.40 -20.97 6.20
C GLN A 115 1.30 -19.48 5.88
N LEU A 116 2.02 -19.07 4.85
CA LEU A 116 1.91 -17.70 4.32
C LEU A 116 0.95 -17.71 3.14
N PHE A 117 0.08 -16.72 3.12
CA PHE A 117 -0.88 -16.53 2.04
C PHE A 117 -0.72 -15.12 1.47
N THR A 118 -0.71 -15.03 0.16
CA THR A 118 -0.93 -13.76 -0.53
C THR A 118 -2.41 -13.43 -0.44
N THR A 119 -2.77 -12.40 0.29
CA THR A 119 -4.17 -11.98 0.48
C THR A 119 -4.64 -11.06 -0.63
N GLU A 120 -3.73 -10.21 -1.13
CA GLU A 120 -4.00 -9.22 -2.17
C GLU A 120 -2.81 -9.08 -3.10
N MET A 121 -3.09 -8.91 -4.37
CA MET A 121 -2.09 -8.60 -5.40
C MET A 121 -2.81 -7.90 -6.55
N TRP A 122 -2.28 -6.80 -7.01
CA TRP A 122 -2.79 -6.08 -8.18
C TRP A 122 -1.66 -5.32 -8.85
N VAL A 123 -1.87 -4.92 -10.09
CA VAL A 123 -1.05 -3.93 -10.78
C VAL A 123 -1.78 -2.60 -10.82
N GLN A 124 -1.02 -1.53 -10.73
CA GLN A 124 -1.57 -0.18 -10.67
C GLN A 124 -0.76 0.76 -11.55
N GLU A 125 -1.46 1.57 -12.34
CA GLU A 125 -0.87 2.67 -13.09
C GLU A 125 -1.24 3.98 -12.42
N PHE A 126 -0.23 4.75 -12.09
CA PHE A 126 -0.41 6.11 -11.57
C PHE A 126 -0.36 7.11 -12.73
N ALA A 127 -1.13 8.17 -12.62
CA ALA A 127 -1.04 9.29 -13.52
C ALA A 127 0.35 9.97 -13.43
N LYS A 128 0.82 10.59 -14.52
CA LYS A 128 2.16 11.20 -14.65
C LYS A 128 2.55 12.14 -13.50
N LYS A 129 1.57 12.76 -12.85
CA LYS A 129 1.76 13.69 -11.73
C LYS A 129 1.04 13.22 -10.47
N GLY A 130 0.50 12.03 -10.50
CA GLY A 130 -0.13 11.41 -9.34
C GLY A 130 0.93 10.95 -8.35
N GLY A 131 0.73 11.26 -7.08
CA GLY A 131 1.53 10.66 -6.02
C GLY A 131 1.18 9.18 -5.83
N GLY A 132 2.14 8.41 -5.36
CA GLY A 132 1.88 7.07 -4.86
C GLY A 132 1.12 7.10 -3.51
N HIS A 133 0.74 5.95 -3.07
CA HIS A 133 0.20 5.77 -1.71
C HIS A 133 1.28 6.01 -0.66
#